data_dda222bd584199ee385fdc604c7c68c0
#
_entry.id   dda222bd584199ee385fdc604c7c68c0
#
_cell.length_a   1.000
_cell.length_b   1.000
_cell.length_c   1.000
_cell.angle_alpha   90.00
_cell.angle_beta   90.00
_cell.angle_gamma   90.00
#
_symmetry.space_group_name_H-M   'P 1'
#
loop_
_entity.id
_entity.type
_entity.pdbx_description
1 polymer ?
#
loop_
_entity_poly.entity_id
_entity_poly.type
_entity_poly.pdbx_seq_one_letter_code
_entity_poly.pdbx_strand_id
1 'polypeptide(L)'
;MIALSPRPTKCNWGTVSFASTLYLGPILDLLIAKVPPDWQAEVRLGLQEALVNAAKHGNQLDPRKTVIVQYAVMANYCTWLITDKGAGFVPQYCCQNDDPNSLLPDEHSENGRGMCILHQIFDQVDWNEEGTQLRLTKNR
;
A
#
# COMPACT_ATOMS: atom_id res chain seq x y z
N MET A 1 -8.05 -24.37 19.11
CA MET A 1 -8.10 -23.79 18.68
C MET A 1 -8.34 -22.89 18.39
N ILE A 2 -8.30 -22.44 18.41
CA ILE A 2 -8.46 -21.73 17.97
C ILE A 2 -8.52 -20.83 17.59
N ALA A 3 -8.68 -20.92 17.93
CA ALA A 3 -8.87 -19.92 17.60
C ALA A 3 -8.32 -19.15 16.96
N LEU A 4 -8.07 -19.22 16.75
CA LEU A 4 -7.68 -18.59 15.96
C LEU A 4 -8.40 -17.87 15.22
N SER A 5 -9.32 -17.58 15.24
CA SER A 5 -9.94 -16.84 14.35
C SER A 5 -9.62 -15.48 14.42
N PRO A 6 -8.65 -15.04 13.88
CA PRO A 6 -8.37 -13.66 13.85
C PRO A 6 -9.28 -12.89 12.95
N ARG A 7 -10.05 -13.54 12.15
CA ARG A 7 -11.00 -12.80 11.35
C ARG A 7 -12.29 -12.64 12.11
N PRO A 8 -12.65 -11.40 12.47
CA PRO A 8 -13.98 -11.18 13.02
C PRO A 8 -15.01 -11.64 11.99
N THR A 9 -16.01 -12.36 12.44
CA THR A 9 -17.02 -12.86 11.54
C THR A 9 -17.80 -11.75 10.84
N LYS A 10 -17.74 -10.53 11.39
CA LYS A 10 -18.43 -9.37 10.80
C LYS A 10 -17.54 -8.59 9.84
N CYS A 11 -16.35 -9.04 9.60
CA CYS A 11 -15.43 -8.32 8.74
C CYS A 11 -15.65 -8.75 7.29
N ASN A 12 -16.02 -7.81 6.45
CA ASN A 12 -16.14 -8.05 5.02
C ASN A 12 -14.83 -7.67 4.36
N TRP A 13 -14.01 -8.66 4.08
CA TRP A 13 -12.80 -8.45 3.30
C TRP A 13 -13.15 -8.38 1.83
N GLY A 14 -12.65 -7.36 1.16
CA GLY A 14 -12.74 -7.25 -0.27
C GLY A 14 -11.44 -7.70 -0.91
N THR A 15 -11.50 -8.13 -2.16
CA THR A 15 -10.32 -8.51 -2.93
C THR A 15 -10.44 -7.92 -4.32
N VAL A 16 -9.39 -7.24 -4.78
CA VAL A 16 -9.29 -6.73 -6.14
C VAL A 16 -8.00 -7.25 -6.73
N SER A 17 -8.08 -7.77 -7.95
CA SER A 17 -6.90 -8.25 -8.67
C SER A 17 -6.90 -7.58 -10.04
N PHE A 18 -5.75 -7.05 -10.44
CA PHE A 18 -5.65 -6.35 -11.72
C PHE A 18 -4.26 -6.52 -12.31
N ALA A 19 -4.18 -6.42 -13.64
CA ALA A 19 -2.90 -6.46 -14.34
C ALA A 19 -2.07 -5.23 -13.97
N SER A 20 -0.76 -5.38 -14.03
CA SER A 20 0.16 -4.29 -13.68
C SER A 20 -0.06 -3.11 -14.61
N THR A 21 -0.54 -2.01 -14.06
CA THR A 21 -0.90 -0.82 -14.81
C THR A 21 -0.75 0.41 -13.92
N LEU A 22 -0.60 1.57 -14.55
CA LEU A 22 -0.63 2.85 -13.84
C LEU A 22 -1.98 3.54 -13.98
N TYR A 23 -2.94 2.93 -14.65
CA TYR A 23 -4.31 3.44 -14.74
C TYR A 23 -5.09 2.95 -13.51
N LEU A 24 -4.93 3.67 -12.41
CA LEU A 24 -5.37 3.20 -11.10
C LEU A 24 -6.64 3.89 -10.59
N GLY A 25 -7.16 4.90 -11.30
CA GLY A 25 -8.31 5.67 -10.83
C GLY A 25 -9.48 4.81 -10.37
N PRO A 26 -10.02 3.94 -11.23
CA PRO A 26 -11.16 3.11 -10.84
C PRO A 26 -10.86 2.18 -9.67
N ILE A 27 -9.64 1.66 -9.60
CA ILE A 27 -9.23 0.77 -8.52
C ILE A 27 -9.18 1.54 -7.21
N LEU A 28 -8.59 2.74 -7.23
CA LEU A 28 -8.52 3.59 -6.05
C LEU A 28 -9.91 3.97 -5.56
N ASP A 29 -10.81 4.30 -6.47
CA ASP A 29 -12.19 4.64 -6.10
C ASP A 29 -12.86 3.49 -5.36
N LEU A 30 -12.63 2.27 -5.83
CA LEU A 30 -13.18 1.08 -5.17
C LEU A 30 -12.57 0.88 -3.78
N LEU A 31 -11.28 1.06 -3.66
CA LEU A 31 -10.57 0.79 -2.41
C LEU A 31 -10.90 1.80 -1.30
N ILE A 32 -11.30 3.02 -1.66
CA ILE A 32 -11.62 4.04 -0.66
C ILE A 32 -13.12 4.22 -0.45
N ALA A 33 -13.96 3.49 -1.17
CA ALA A 33 -15.41 3.75 -1.19
C ALA A 33 -16.04 3.76 0.20
N LYS A 34 -15.56 2.91 1.10
CA LYS A 34 -16.11 2.80 2.45
C LYS A 34 -15.21 3.43 3.51
N VAL A 35 -14.14 4.06 3.11
CA VAL A 35 -13.24 4.77 4.03
C VAL A 35 -13.95 6.05 4.50
N PRO A 36 -13.82 6.41 5.77
CA PRO A 36 -14.42 7.65 6.27
C PRO A 36 -14.06 8.84 5.39
N PRO A 37 -15.02 9.73 5.09
CA PRO A 37 -14.77 10.85 4.18
C PRO A 37 -13.57 11.71 4.55
N ASP A 38 -13.33 11.88 5.84
CA ASP A 38 -12.20 12.70 6.31
C ASP A 38 -10.86 12.13 5.91
N TRP A 39 -10.80 10.82 5.64
CA TRP A 39 -9.56 10.12 5.33
C TRP A 39 -9.38 9.83 3.84
N GLN A 40 -10.45 10.00 3.05
CA GLN A 40 -10.42 9.50 1.67
C GLN A 40 -9.31 10.12 0.83
N ALA A 41 -9.09 11.42 0.95
CA ALA A 41 -8.08 12.08 0.12
C ALA A 41 -6.68 11.58 0.45
N GLU A 42 -6.32 11.52 1.73
CA GLU A 42 -4.97 11.08 2.10
C GLU A 42 -4.77 9.58 1.89
N VAL A 43 -5.79 8.77 2.17
CA VAL A 43 -5.69 7.33 1.94
C VAL A 43 -5.57 7.05 0.44
N ARG A 44 -6.31 7.77 -0.38
CA ARG A 44 -6.20 7.62 -1.84
C ARG A 44 -4.77 7.91 -2.30
N LEU A 45 -4.17 8.97 -1.79
CA LEU A 45 -2.79 9.30 -2.14
C LEU A 45 -1.82 8.19 -1.72
N GLY A 46 -1.96 7.71 -0.49
CA GLY A 46 -1.10 6.65 0.01
C GLY A 46 -1.26 5.36 -0.77
N LEU A 47 -2.48 4.96 -1.06
CA LEU A 47 -2.74 3.76 -1.85
C LEU A 47 -2.19 3.90 -3.27
N GLN A 48 -2.31 5.09 -3.86
CA GLN A 48 -1.75 5.32 -5.18
C GLN A 48 -0.25 5.06 -5.18
N GLU A 49 0.47 5.59 -4.19
CA GLU A 49 1.91 5.35 -4.07
C GLU A 49 2.22 3.86 -3.92
N ALA A 50 1.46 3.18 -3.08
CA ALA A 50 1.68 1.76 -2.85
C ALA A 50 1.39 0.92 -4.09
N LEU A 51 0.32 1.23 -4.82
CA LEU A 51 -0.04 0.49 -6.03
C LEU A 51 0.92 0.77 -7.18
N VAL A 52 1.41 2.01 -7.30
CA VAL A 52 2.43 2.34 -8.29
C VAL A 52 3.70 1.53 -7.99
N ASN A 53 4.09 1.45 -6.71
CA ASN A 53 5.25 0.67 -6.33
C ASN A 53 5.07 -0.81 -6.69
N ALA A 54 3.90 -1.37 -6.41
CA ALA A 54 3.65 -2.78 -6.73
C ALA A 54 3.65 -3.04 -8.24
N ALA A 55 2.98 -2.20 -9.01
CA ALA A 55 2.86 -2.41 -10.46
C ALA A 55 4.14 -2.08 -11.19
N LYS A 56 4.79 -0.98 -10.84
CA LYS A 56 5.95 -0.48 -11.57
C LYS A 56 7.24 -1.10 -11.07
N HIS A 57 7.48 -1.04 -9.77
CA HIS A 57 8.75 -1.50 -9.21
C HIS A 57 8.73 -2.98 -8.86
N GLY A 58 7.60 -3.49 -8.36
CA GLY A 58 7.45 -4.90 -8.07
C GLY A 58 7.33 -5.72 -9.35
N ASN A 59 6.29 -5.49 -10.10
CA ASN A 59 5.98 -6.28 -11.30
C ASN A 59 6.62 -5.75 -12.58
N GLN A 60 7.31 -4.62 -12.53
CA GLN A 60 7.97 -4.00 -13.68
C GLN A 60 7.00 -3.77 -14.84
N LEU A 61 5.75 -3.45 -14.52
CA LEU A 61 4.68 -3.20 -15.48
C LEU A 61 4.44 -4.36 -16.45
N ASP A 62 4.80 -5.57 -16.04
CA ASP A 62 4.55 -6.77 -16.84
C ASP A 62 3.05 -7.07 -16.82
N PRO A 63 2.34 -6.99 -17.96
CA PRO A 63 0.90 -7.20 -17.98
C PRO A 63 0.48 -8.64 -17.65
N ARG A 64 1.43 -9.57 -17.65
CA ARG A 64 1.17 -10.96 -17.27
C ARG A 64 1.19 -11.16 -15.76
N LYS A 65 1.70 -10.17 -15.01
CA LYS A 65 1.77 -10.23 -13.56
C LYS A 65 0.68 -9.36 -12.97
N THR A 66 0.01 -9.86 -11.95
CA THR A 66 -1.09 -9.14 -11.31
C THR A 66 -0.66 -8.51 -10.01
N VAL A 67 -1.40 -7.47 -9.63
CA VAL A 67 -1.38 -6.90 -8.29
C VAL A 67 -2.67 -7.30 -7.63
N ILE A 68 -2.59 -7.80 -6.41
CA ILE A 68 -3.76 -8.24 -5.64
C ILE A 68 -3.85 -7.37 -4.40
N VAL A 69 -5.03 -6.79 -4.16
CA VAL A 69 -5.28 -6.00 -2.96
C VAL A 69 -6.43 -6.65 -2.21
N GLN A 70 -6.15 -7.03 -0.97
CA GLN A 70 -7.17 -7.44 -0.01
C GLN A 70 -7.34 -6.30 0.97
N TYR A 71 -8.59 -5.97 1.30
CA TYR A 71 -8.84 -4.79 2.14
C TYR A 71 -10.05 -4.99 3.02
N ALA A 72 -10.07 -4.27 4.13
CA ALA A 72 -11.18 -4.28 5.06
C ALA A 72 -11.31 -2.91 5.72
N VAL A 73 -12.56 -2.44 5.86
CA VAL A 73 -12.86 -1.24 6.62
C VAL A 73 -13.60 -1.68 7.88
N MET A 74 -12.97 -1.45 9.02
CA MET A 74 -13.49 -1.85 10.31
C MET A 74 -13.92 -0.61 11.10
N ALA A 75 -14.59 -0.83 12.22
CA ALA A 75 -15.03 0.29 13.07
C ALA A 75 -13.84 1.10 13.59
N ASN A 76 -12.73 0.44 13.91
CA ASN A 76 -11.59 1.08 14.56
C ASN A 76 -10.40 1.29 13.64
N TYR A 77 -10.39 0.67 12.47
CA TYR A 77 -9.26 0.79 11.56
C TYR A 77 -9.65 0.37 10.14
N CYS A 78 -8.82 0.76 9.19
CA CYS A 78 -8.88 0.28 7.82
C CYS A 78 -7.54 -0.37 7.49
N THR A 79 -7.57 -1.45 6.72
CA THR A 79 -6.33 -2.15 6.37
C THR A 79 -6.36 -2.59 4.92
N TRP A 80 -5.19 -2.58 4.29
CA TRP A 80 -4.98 -3.01 2.91
C TRP A 80 -3.74 -3.87 2.85
N LEU A 81 -3.85 -4.98 2.13
CA LEU A 81 -2.75 -5.91 1.92
C LEU A 81 -2.50 -5.98 0.43
N ILE A 82 -1.36 -5.48 -0.01
CA ILE A 82 -1.04 -5.32 -1.43
C ILE A 82 0.07 -6.32 -1.78
N THR A 83 -0.22 -7.20 -2.73
CA THR A 83 0.71 -8.26 -3.14
C THR A 83 1.06 -8.11 -4.61
N ASP A 84 2.35 -8.10 -4.93
CA ASP A 84 2.82 -8.16 -6.31
C ASP A 84 3.50 -9.50 -6.58
N LYS A 85 3.86 -9.73 -7.83
CA LYS A 85 4.49 -10.98 -8.29
C LYS A 85 5.94 -10.76 -8.69
N GLY A 86 6.54 -9.69 -8.19
CA GLY A 86 7.92 -9.36 -8.51
C GLY A 86 8.93 -10.13 -7.70
N ALA A 87 10.19 -9.73 -7.84
CA ALA A 87 11.30 -10.35 -7.13
C ALA A 87 11.44 -9.84 -5.69
N GLY A 88 10.67 -8.81 -5.34
CA GLY A 88 10.79 -8.19 -4.04
C GLY A 88 11.80 -7.07 -4.01
N PHE A 89 11.77 -6.28 -2.95
CA PHE A 89 12.76 -5.23 -2.74
C PHE A 89 12.92 -4.98 -1.25
N VAL A 90 14.00 -4.28 -0.90
CA VAL A 90 14.26 -3.90 0.48
C VAL A 90 13.75 -2.48 0.67
N PRO A 91 12.79 -2.24 1.58
CA PRO A 91 12.30 -0.89 1.83
C PRO A 91 13.40 0.01 2.37
N GLN A 92 13.41 1.25 1.90
CA GLN A 92 14.34 2.26 2.38
C GLN A 92 13.56 3.36 3.08
N TYR A 93 14.02 3.73 4.27
CA TYR A 93 13.34 4.72 5.08
C TYR A 93 14.03 6.07 4.94
N CYS A 94 13.67 6.81 3.93
CA CYS A 94 14.26 8.12 3.72
C CYS A 94 13.71 9.17 4.66
N CYS A 95 12.54 8.93 5.25
CA CYS A 95 11.89 9.91 6.13
C CYS A 95 12.66 10.17 7.41
N GLN A 96 13.57 9.29 7.77
CA GLN A 96 14.36 9.44 8.98
C GLN A 96 15.65 10.22 8.76
N ASN A 97 15.88 10.62 7.53
CA ASN A 97 17.13 11.24 7.17
C ASN A 97 16.92 12.74 7.13
N ASP A 98 17.30 13.42 8.19
CA ASP A 98 17.12 14.86 8.31
C ASP A 98 18.28 15.66 7.69
N ASP A 99 19.15 15.01 6.95
CA ASP A 99 20.26 15.68 6.30
C ASP A 99 19.73 16.54 5.15
N PRO A 100 19.89 17.87 5.23
CA PRO A 100 19.42 18.74 4.14
C PRO A 100 20.05 18.42 2.79
N ASN A 101 21.22 17.82 2.80
CA ASN A 101 21.88 17.46 1.56
C ASN A 101 21.28 16.23 0.90
N SER A 102 20.52 15.45 1.66
CA SER A 102 19.81 14.30 1.11
C SER A 102 18.58 14.69 0.35
N LEU A 103 18.22 15.97 0.37
CA LEU A 103 17.05 16.47 -0.34
C LEU A 103 17.30 16.69 -1.83
N LEU A 104 18.50 16.45 -2.29
CA LEU A 104 18.77 16.55 -3.72
C LEU A 104 17.95 15.47 -4.44
N PRO A 105 17.08 15.87 -5.39
CA PRO A 105 16.32 14.87 -6.14
C PRO A 105 17.29 14.08 -7.01
N ASP A 106 17.46 12.84 -6.66
CA ASP A 106 18.18 11.93 -7.53
C ASP A 106 17.16 11.00 -8.20
N GLU A 107 17.66 10.09 -8.99
CA GLU A 107 16.79 9.18 -9.73
C GLU A 107 16.03 8.23 -8.80
N HIS A 108 16.43 8.13 -7.56
CA HIS A 108 15.79 7.25 -6.58
C HIS A 108 14.85 8.01 -5.65
N SER A 109 14.76 9.32 -5.77
CA SER A 109 13.94 10.13 -4.87
C SER A 109 12.46 9.76 -4.94
N GLU A 110 12.00 9.29 -6.10
CA GLU A 110 10.60 8.91 -6.26
C GLU A 110 10.21 7.79 -5.30
N ASN A 111 11.04 6.74 -5.20
CA ASN A 111 10.78 5.65 -4.26
C ASN A 111 10.86 6.11 -2.81
N GLY A 112 11.82 6.94 -2.51
CA GLY A 112 11.96 7.49 -1.18
C GLY A 112 10.76 8.31 -0.75
N ARG A 113 10.24 9.13 -1.66
CA ARG A 113 9.05 9.95 -1.38
C ARG A 113 7.84 9.08 -1.12
N GLY A 114 7.67 8.01 -1.90
CA GLY A 114 6.56 7.10 -1.71
C GLY A 114 6.56 6.49 -0.33
N MET A 115 7.71 6.04 0.14
CA MET A 115 7.82 5.48 1.49
C MET A 115 7.52 6.51 2.56
N CYS A 116 8.01 7.74 2.41
CA CYS A 116 7.69 8.80 3.35
C CYS A 116 6.19 9.08 3.41
N ILE A 117 5.53 9.11 2.26
CA ILE A 117 4.09 9.34 2.19
C ILE A 117 3.35 8.23 2.92
N LEU A 118 3.74 6.97 2.73
CA LEU A 118 3.10 5.85 3.39
C LEU A 118 3.21 5.97 4.91
N HIS A 119 4.39 6.30 5.41
CA HIS A 119 4.59 6.44 6.85
C HIS A 119 3.88 7.66 7.44
N GLN A 120 3.63 8.68 6.64
CA GLN A 120 2.88 9.86 7.11
C GLN A 120 1.38 9.58 7.17
N ILE A 121 0.87 8.77 6.25
CA ILE A 121 -0.58 8.55 6.14
C ILE A 121 -1.03 7.39 7.00
N PHE A 122 -0.28 6.29 7.01
CA PHE A 122 -0.69 5.06 7.68
C PHE A 122 0.01 4.88 9.01
N ASP A 123 -0.71 4.32 9.97
CA ASP A 123 -0.16 4.04 11.31
C ASP A 123 0.75 2.83 11.29
N GLN A 124 0.52 1.89 10.38
CA GLN A 124 1.36 0.71 10.21
C GLN A 124 1.69 0.54 8.74
N VAL A 125 2.96 0.29 8.47
CA VAL A 125 3.49 0.04 7.13
C VAL A 125 4.44 -1.15 7.28
N ASP A 126 3.99 -2.35 6.90
CA ASP A 126 4.75 -3.56 7.12
C ASP A 126 4.93 -4.33 5.83
N TRP A 127 6.16 -4.76 5.57
CA TRP A 127 6.50 -5.60 4.43
C TRP A 127 6.74 -7.03 4.88
N ASN A 128 6.44 -8.00 4.01
CA ASN A 128 6.87 -9.37 4.27
C ASN A 128 8.37 -9.48 4.01
N GLU A 129 8.95 -10.65 4.33
CA GLU A 129 10.39 -10.83 4.20
C GLU A 129 10.86 -10.72 2.75
N GLU A 130 10.03 -11.17 1.81
CA GLU A 130 10.40 -11.12 0.40
C GLU A 130 10.25 -9.74 -0.22
N GLY A 131 9.55 -8.82 0.45
CA GLY A 131 9.30 -7.50 -0.10
C GLY A 131 8.28 -7.47 -1.23
N THR A 132 7.39 -8.48 -1.28
CA THR A 132 6.36 -8.58 -2.30
C THR A 132 4.97 -8.32 -1.77
N GLN A 133 4.83 -8.18 -0.46
CA GLN A 133 3.52 -7.95 0.17
C GLN A 133 3.64 -6.83 1.18
N LEU A 134 2.78 -5.85 1.04
CA LEU A 134 2.76 -4.66 1.89
C LEU A 134 1.44 -4.59 2.62
N ARG A 135 1.50 -4.45 3.93
CA ARG A 135 0.31 -4.20 4.76
C ARG A 135 0.30 -2.75 5.21
N LEU A 136 -0.80 -2.07 4.94
CA LEU A 136 -1.04 -0.70 5.35
C LEU A 136 -2.26 -0.68 6.28
N THR A 137 -2.12 -0.02 7.41
CA THR A 137 -3.23 0.09 8.38
C THR A 137 -3.34 1.53 8.85
N LYS A 138 -4.57 2.03 8.89
CA LYS A 138 -4.85 3.35 9.43
C LYS A 138 -5.85 3.17 10.57
N ASN A 139 -5.46 3.61 11.76
CA ASN A 139 -6.28 3.50 12.96
C ASN A 139 -7.08 4.78 13.20
N ARG A 140 -8.25 4.62 13.80
CA ARG A 140 -9.02 5.78 14.28
C ARG A 140 -8.46 6.30 15.58
#